data_d816a96a4481cd9004ed4363a1f4c478
#
_entry.id   d816a96a4481cd9004ed4363a1f4c478
#
_cell.length_a   1.000
_cell.length_b   1.000
_cell.length_c   1.000
_cell.angle_alpha   90.00
_cell.angle_beta   90.00
_cell.angle_gamma   90.00
#
_symmetry.space_group_name_H-M   'P 1'
#
loop_
_entity.id
_entity.type
_entity.pdbx_description
1 polymer ?
#
loop_
_entity_poly.entity_id
_entity_poly.type
_entity_poly.pdbx_seq_one_letter_code
_entity_poly.pdbx_strand_id
1 'polypeptide(L)'
;MKTIGLFFTLLLFITTISAQEKQKQVSFDAKFRKAHQGKVKIEIHEVKELLHIMIAITASGLENDDMVAQTGNYYKDVLKDFEAFKQEPIILTFDSLMKANPLNYIFLTGNTLSYQFKGNKLKADKNYLFPAQNVSSHTTITVNPITTYKKEIEQFAVKTRFRKFYKQHTAFYRQIVADYNNFANLQQQWDWLEKNFNTRVNNYTIMCSPLINGLNYTTSYTDNDFKQIMMVLPPLEKNPALTDKQNQVFNTRIMFTEIDHNYVGAPTKTYKEQINIALQDRHKWVDTTKEGTEYYPNPSRVFDEYMTFTTFYLFCQDAFAGDNAAIKYAYDDINAVLKIRGFMKVQAFNDELLKLKQNNPGKKIDELYPQLIEWCKQQ
;
A
#
# COMPACT_ATOMS: atom_id res chain seq x y z
N MET A 1 72.66 22.75 19.25
CA MET A 1 71.17 22.75 19.23
C MET A 1 70.72 22.22 17.89
N LYS A 2 70.24 20.96 17.83
CA LYS A 2 69.72 20.31 16.63
C LYS A 2 68.20 20.34 16.72
N THR A 3 67.58 21.05 15.81
CA THR A 3 66.11 21.10 15.62
C THR A 3 65.67 19.87 14.85
N ILE A 4 64.86 19.01 15.45
CA ILE A 4 64.21 17.85 14.85
C ILE A 4 62.91 18.31 14.21
N GLY A 5 62.81 18.30 12.90
CA GLY A 5 61.58 18.54 12.16
C GLY A 5 60.69 17.30 12.20
N LEU A 6 59.48 17.48 12.74
CA LEU A 6 58.45 16.43 12.78
C LEU A 6 57.64 16.48 11.47
N PHE A 7 57.83 15.48 10.61
CA PHE A 7 56.98 15.28 9.43
C PHE A 7 55.66 14.61 9.83
N PHE A 8 54.56 15.34 9.78
CA PHE A 8 53.21 14.78 9.89
C PHE A 8 52.79 14.24 8.50
N THR A 9 52.81 12.92 8.36
CA THR A 9 52.23 12.26 7.18
C THR A 9 50.74 12.13 7.40
N LEU A 10 49.95 12.97 6.67
CA LEU A 10 48.50 12.93 6.68
C LEU A 10 48.06 11.72 5.82
N LEU A 11 47.70 10.59 6.43
CA LEU A 11 47.07 9.46 5.76
C LEU A 11 45.60 9.84 5.46
N LEU A 12 45.33 10.23 4.20
CA LEU A 12 43.99 10.33 3.66
C LEU A 12 43.41 8.91 3.52
N PHE A 13 42.58 8.49 4.48
CA PHE A 13 41.70 7.36 4.28
C PHE A 13 40.61 7.76 3.28
N ILE A 14 40.83 7.42 2.00
CA ILE A 14 39.74 7.41 1.02
C ILE A 14 38.85 6.21 1.37
N THR A 15 37.80 6.45 2.15
CA THR A 15 36.72 5.51 2.25
C THR A 15 35.97 5.51 0.92
N THR A 16 36.29 4.56 0.07
CA THR A 16 35.45 4.22 -1.07
C THR A 16 34.15 3.70 -0.51
N ILE A 17 33.15 4.56 -0.39
CA ILE A 17 31.77 4.14 -0.24
C ILE A 17 31.43 3.48 -1.60
N SER A 18 31.61 2.18 -1.67
CA SER A 18 31.08 1.39 -2.78
C SER A 18 29.55 1.56 -2.69
N ALA A 19 29.00 2.32 -3.62
CA ALA A 19 27.56 2.34 -3.83
C ALA A 19 27.19 0.89 -4.22
N GLN A 20 26.68 0.13 -3.26
CA GLN A 20 26.23 -1.23 -3.50
C GLN A 20 25.11 -1.15 -4.53
N GLU A 21 25.34 -1.72 -5.71
CA GLU A 21 24.40 -1.66 -6.82
C GLU A 21 23.08 -2.27 -6.35
N LYS A 22 22.01 -1.51 -6.47
CA LYS A 22 20.67 -1.90 -5.98
C LYS A 22 20.24 -3.16 -6.72
N GLN A 23 20.15 -4.28 -6.03
CA GLN A 23 19.76 -5.56 -6.63
C GLN A 23 18.36 -5.48 -7.24
N LYS A 24 18.20 -6.06 -8.42
CA LYS A 24 16.94 -6.09 -9.15
C LYS A 24 15.90 -6.90 -8.38
N GLN A 25 14.75 -6.29 -8.07
CA GLN A 25 13.68 -6.94 -7.30
C GLN A 25 12.70 -7.72 -8.18
N VAL A 26 12.52 -7.31 -9.41
CA VAL A 26 11.58 -7.93 -10.37
C VAL A 26 12.23 -8.07 -11.74
N SER A 27 11.72 -9.01 -12.55
CA SER A 27 12.15 -9.20 -13.94
C SER A 27 10.93 -9.47 -14.82
N PHE A 28 10.42 -8.42 -15.46
CA PHE A 28 9.22 -8.49 -16.28
C PHE A 28 9.60 -8.74 -17.75
N ASP A 29 9.77 -10.03 -18.11
CA ASP A 29 10.02 -10.43 -19.48
C ASP A 29 8.84 -10.11 -20.42
N ALA A 30 9.04 -10.20 -21.72
CA ALA A 30 8.02 -9.89 -22.72
C ALA A 30 6.74 -10.76 -22.54
N LYS A 31 6.89 -12.00 -22.10
CA LYS A 31 5.77 -12.91 -21.81
C LYS A 31 4.96 -12.43 -20.62
N PHE A 32 5.64 -12.02 -19.54
CA PHE A 32 4.99 -11.45 -18.34
C PHE A 32 4.21 -10.19 -18.72
N ARG A 33 4.87 -9.23 -19.36
CA ARG A 33 4.26 -7.96 -19.78
C ARG A 33 3.01 -8.19 -20.64
N LYS A 34 3.10 -9.01 -21.68
CA LYS A 34 1.95 -9.37 -22.52
C LYS A 34 0.80 -10.01 -21.73
N ALA A 35 1.13 -10.84 -20.75
CA ALA A 35 0.12 -11.54 -19.94
C ALA A 35 -0.59 -10.61 -18.94
N HIS A 36 0.06 -9.52 -18.49
CA HIS A 36 -0.43 -8.65 -17.40
C HIS A 36 -0.84 -7.25 -17.87
N GLN A 37 -0.42 -6.81 -19.05
CA GLN A 37 -0.75 -5.48 -19.58
C GLN A 37 -2.25 -5.23 -19.59
N GLY A 38 -2.67 -4.11 -19.00
CA GLY A 38 -4.07 -3.66 -18.95
C GLY A 38 -4.98 -4.53 -18.09
N LYS A 39 -4.39 -5.33 -17.15
CA LYS A 39 -5.18 -6.25 -16.32
C LYS A 39 -5.13 -5.89 -14.85
N VAL A 40 -6.26 -6.11 -14.21
CA VAL A 40 -6.41 -6.17 -12.76
C VAL A 40 -6.41 -7.65 -12.35
N LYS A 41 -5.62 -8.00 -11.34
CA LYS A 41 -5.63 -9.32 -10.71
C LYS A 41 -5.97 -9.15 -9.23
N ILE A 42 -6.94 -9.92 -8.74
CA ILE A 42 -7.31 -9.98 -7.33
C ILE A 42 -7.16 -11.41 -6.88
N GLU A 43 -6.38 -11.65 -5.83
CA GLU A 43 -6.15 -13.01 -5.35
C GLU A 43 -5.89 -13.07 -3.84
N ILE A 44 -6.23 -14.22 -3.26
CA ILE A 44 -5.69 -14.67 -1.98
C ILE A 44 -4.59 -15.67 -2.33
N HIS A 45 -3.35 -15.20 -2.30
CA HIS A 45 -2.19 -15.98 -2.72
C HIS A 45 -1.82 -17.02 -1.64
N GLU A 46 -1.67 -18.30 -2.03
CA GLU A 46 -1.50 -19.42 -1.08
C GLU A 46 -0.30 -19.23 -0.13
N VAL A 47 0.86 -18.78 -0.65
CA VAL A 47 2.04 -18.54 0.19
C VAL A 47 1.82 -17.35 1.12
N LYS A 48 1.17 -16.29 0.62
CA LYS A 48 0.85 -15.11 1.42
C LYS A 48 -0.10 -15.46 2.56
N GLU A 49 -1.14 -16.25 2.29
CA GLU A 49 -2.09 -16.68 3.31
C GLU A 49 -1.41 -17.51 4.40
N LEU A 50 -0.46 -18.41 4.02
CA LEU A 50 0.36 -19.12 5.01
C LEU A 50 1.11 -18.14 5.92
N LEU A 51 1.75 -17.11 5.35
CA LEU A 51 2.52 -16.14 6.14
C LEU A 51 1.61 -15.32 7.06
N HIS A 52 0.42 -14.92 6.59
CA HIS A 52 -0.55 -14.25 7.47
C HIS A 52 -1.04 -15.15 8.61
N ILE A 53 -1.28 -16.43 8.36
CA ILE A 53 -1.62 -17.40 9.42
C ILE A 53 -0.46 -17.56 10.41
N MET A 54 0.77 -17.66 9.92
CA MET A 54 1.96 -17.73 10.79
C MET A 54 2.10 -16.48 11.65
N ILE A 55 1.89 -15.30 11.08
CA ILE A 55 1.89 -14.02 11.82
C ILE A 55 0.76 -13.97 12.84
N ALA A 56 -0.44 -14.41 12.48
CA ALA A 56 -1.62 -14.37 13.35
C ALA A 56 -1.46 -15.18 14.67
N ILE A 57 -0.58 -16.19 14.69
CA ILE A 57 -0.29 -17.00 15.89
C ILE A 57 1.00 -16.60 16.60
N THR A 58 1.72 -15.55 16.13
CA THR A 58 2.83 -14.96 16.92
C THR A 58 2.28 -14.18 18.12
N ALA A 59 3.13 -13.92 19.13
CA ALA A 59 2.73 -13.04 20.22
C ALA A 59 2.35 -11.65 19.73
N SER A 60 3.16 -11.07 18.82
CA SER A 60 2.85 -9.76 18.20
C SER A 60 1.51 -9.75 17.45
N GLY A 61 1.18 -10.82 16.70
CA GLY A 61 -0.08 -10.92 15.98
C GLY A 61 -1.30 -11.11 16.88
N LEU A 62 -1.15 -11.84 17.99
CA LEU A 62 -2.22 -12.04 19.00
C LEU A 62 -2.50 -10.77 19.82
N GLU A 63 -1.50 -9.91 20.02
CA GLU A 63 -1.59 -8.68 20.82
C GLU A 63 -1.97 -7.44 19.99
N ASN A 64 -1.95 -7.52 18.65
CA ASN A 64 -2.15 -6.37 17.76
C ASN A 64 -3.26 -6.65 16.74
N ASP A 65 -4.45 -6.17 17.04
CA ASP A 65 -5.63 -6.31 16.19
C ASP A 65 -5.57 -5.42 14.94
N ASP A 66 -4.77 -4.35 14.93
CA ASP A 66 -4.51 -3.56 13.73
C ASP A 66 -3.66 -4.34 12.71
N MET A 67 -2.73 -5.17 13.19
CA MET A 67 -1.92 -6.06 12.36
C MET A 67 -2.73 -7.25 11.82
N VAL A 68 -3.57 -7.85 12.66
CA VAL A 68 -4.32 -9.07 12.35
C VAL A 68 -5.80 -8.85 12.63
N ALA A 69 -6.66 -9.07 11.64
CA ALA A 69 -8.10 -9.05 11.81
C ALA A 69 -8.53 -10.21 12.75
N GLN A 70 -8.77 -9.88 14.01
CA GLN A 70 -9.06 -10.85 15.08
C GLN A 70 -10.56 -11.15 15.24
N THR A 71 -11.34 -10.89 14.21
CA THR A 71 -12.79 -11.06 14.21
C THR A 71 -13.25 -12.07 13.15
N GLY A 72 -14.51 -12.50 13.26
CA GLY A 72 -15.11 -13.39 12.28
C GLY A 72 -14.74 -14.87 12.43
N ASN A 73 -15.36 -15.70 11.60
CA ASN A 73 -15.21 -17.16 11.69
C ASN A 73 -13.86 -17.63 11.16
N TYR A 74 -13.32 -16.96 10.15
CA TYR A 74 -12.04 -17.34 9.58
C TYR A 74 -10.89 -17.26 10.59
N TYR A 75 -10.81 -16.18 11.38
CA TYR A 75 -9.81 -16.06 12.44
C TYR A 75 -9.97 -17.16 13.51
N LYS A 76 -11.20 -17.50 13.88
CA LYS A 76 -11.49 -18.62 14.81
C LYS A 76 -11.00 -19.96 14.25
N ASP A 77 -11.21 -20.21 12.96
CA ASP A 77 -10.73 -21.43 12.29
C ASP A 77 -9.20 -21.46 12.25
N VAL A 78 -8.56 -20.31 12.02
CA VAL A 78 -7.09 -20.18 12.07
C VAL A 78 -6.57 -20.53 13.47
N LEU A 79 -7.11 -19.94 14.53
CA LEU A 79 -6.66 -20.26 15.89
C LEU A 79 -6.91 -21.73 16.22
N LYS A 80 -8.07 -22.26 15.89
CA LYS A 80 -8.40 -23.68 16.14
C LYS A 80 -7.38 -24.63 15.50
N ASP A 81 -6.96 -24.37 14.27
CA ASP A 81 -6.11 -25.30 13.52
C ASP A 81 -4.61 -25.01 13.72
N PHE A 82 -4.21 -23.79 14.10
CA PHE A 82 -2.81 -23.37 14.09
C PHE A 82 -2.27 -22.87 15.44
N GLU A 83 -3.09 -22.42 16.41
CA GLU A 83 -2.57 -21.85 17.65
C GLU A 83 -1.69 -22.82 18.45
N ALA A 84 -1.96 -24.13 18.37
CA ALA A 84 -1.13 -25.15 19.00
C ALA A 84 0.34 -25.13 18.54
N PHE A 85 0.63 -24.50 17.41
CA PHE A 85 1.96 -24.39 16.82
C PHE A 85 2.66 -23.05 17.13
N LYS A 86 2.11 -22.18 17.98
CA LYS A 86 2.67 -20.85 18.30
C LYS A 86 4.07 -20.88 18.92
N GLN A 87 4.50 -22.04 19.46
CA GLN A 87 5.84 -22.24 20.03
C GLN A 87 6.84 -22.85 19.01
N GLU A 88 6.45 -23.04 17.75
CA GLU A 88 7.38 -23.51 16.73
C GLU A 88 8.52 -22.49 16.51
N PRO A 89 9.78 -22.96 16.34
CA PRO A 89 10.92 -22.05 16.20
C PRO A 89 10.76 -20.98 15.13
N ILE A 90 10.13 -21.32 13.99
CA ILE A 90 9.89 -20.34 12.91
C ILE A 90 8.87 -19.27 13.31
N ILE A 91 7.88 -19.59 14.14
CA ILE A 91 6.90 -18.62 14.65
C ILE A 91 7.58 -17.66 15.62
N LEU A 92 8.41 -18.18 16.53
CA LEU A 92 9.21 -17.37 17.46
C LEU A 92 10.22 -16.47 16.69
N THR A 93 10.79 -16.97 15.60
CA THR A 93 11.68 -16.20 14.73
C THR A 93 10.93 -15.03 14.08
N PHE A 94 9.73 -15.26 13.54
CA PHE A 94 8.93 -14.20 12.92
C PHE A 94 8.47 -13.16 13.93
N ASP A 95 8.07 -13.59 15.12
CA ASP A 95 7.75 -12.69 16.23
C ASP A 95 8.95 -11.79 16.59
N SER A 96 10.14 -12.38 16.72
CA SER A 96 11.38 -11.66 17.01
C SER A 96 11.75 -10.66 15.91
N LEU A 97 11.56 -11.02 14.62
CA LEU A 97 11.80 -10.12 13.50
C LEU A 97 10.85 -8.91 13.55
N MET A 98 9.57 -9.11 13.81
CA MET A 98 8.59 -8.03 13.89
C MET A 98 8.82 -7.12 15.08
N LYS A 99 9.22 -7.68 16.25
CA LYS A 99 9.61 -6.90 17.44
C LYS A 99 10.87 -6.07 17.21
N ALA A 100 11.84 -6.62 16.46
CA ALA A 100 13.07 -5.90 16.12
C ALA A 100 12.80 -4.74 15.14
N ASN A 101 11.91 -4.93 14.18
CA ASN A 101 11.47 -3.90 13.24
C ASN A 101 10.07 -4.23 12.69
N PRO A 102 9.04 -3.44 13.00
CA PRO A 102 7.67 -3.68 12.52
C PRO A 102 7.53 -3.75 10.99
N LEU A 103 8.44 -3.10 10.24
CA LEU A 103 8.46 -3.18 8.78
C LEU A 103 8.72 -4.61 8.26
N ASN A 104 9.20 -5.54 9.09
CA ASN A 104 9.27 -6.96 8.72
C ASN A 104 7.91 -7.54 8.36
N TYR A 105 6.81 -7.02 8.89
CA TYR A 105 5.47 -7.40 8.44
C TYR A 105 5.29 -7.23 6.93
N ILE A 106 5.75 -6.09 6.39
CA ILE A 106 5.67 -5.79 4.94
C ILE A 106 6.49 -6.79 4.12
N PHE A 107 7.70 -7.15 4.59
CA PHE A 107 8.54 -8.11 3.85
C PHE A 107 8.04 -9.55 3.96
N LEU A 108 7.54 -9.95 5.13
CA LEU A 108 6.92 -11.26 5.33
C LEU A 108 5.66 -11.43 4.47
N THR A 109 4.89 -10.38 4.25
CA THR A 109 3.64 -10.45 3.50
C THR A 109 3.79 -10.07 2.02
N GLY A 110 4.63 -9.09 1.67
CA GLY A 110 4.82 -8.59 0.32
C GLY A 110 5.73 -9.47 -0.55
N ASN A 111 6.82 -9.99 0.04
CA ASN A 111 7.78 -10.80 -0.71
C ASN A 111 7.29 -12.23 -1.02
N THR A 112 6.09 -12.58 -0.59
CA THR A 112 5.45 -13.88 -0.86
C THR A 112 5.28 -14.17 -2.35
N LEU A 113 5.19 -13.14 -3.21
CA LEU A 113 5.13 -13.29 -4.67
C LEU A 113 6.38 -13.97 -5.25
N SER A 114 7.51 -13.97 -4.55
CA SER A 114 8.72 -14.65 -4.98
C SER A 114 8.61 -16.18 -4.96
N TYR A 115 7.53 -16.74 -4.42
CA TYR A 115 7.35 -18.17 -4.32
C TYR A 115 5.91 -18.62 -4.58
N GLN A 116 5.80 -19.84 -5.12
CA GLN A 116 4.54 -20.56 -5.28
C GLN A 116 4.70 -21.99 -4.78
N PHE A 117 3.64 -22.59 -4.24
CA PHE A 117 3.65 -24.00 -3.88
C PHE A 117 3.66 -24.92 -5.12
N LYS A 118 4.64 -25.82 -5.19
CA LYS A 118 4.65 -26.99 -6.07
C LYS A 118 4.73 -28.24 -5.20
N GLY A 119 3.63 -28.97 -5.06
CA GLY A 119 3.52 -29.96 -3.99
C GLY A 119 3.70 -29.27 -2.62
N ASN A 120 4.53 -29.83 -1.76
CA ASN A 120 4.85 -29.25 -0.44
C ASN A 120 6.12 -28.37 -0.44
N LYS A 121 6.58 -27.94 -1.62
CA LYS A 121 7.79 -27.15 -1.77
C LYS A 121 7.48 -25.77 -2.34
N LEU A 122 8.19 -24.76 -1.87
CA LEU A 122 8.17 -23.42 -2.41
C LEU A 122 9.10 -23.33 -3.62
N LYS A 123 8.51 -23.17 -4.80
CA LYS A 123 9.22 -22.93 -6.05
C LYS A 123 9.36 -21.43 -6.26
N ALA A 124 10.58 -20.95 -6.49
CA ALA A 124 10.84 -19.56 -6.80
C ALA A 124 10.14 -19.11 -8.08
N ASP A 125 9.58 -17.93 -8.07
CA ASP A 125 9.06 -17.24 -9.24
C ASP A 125 10.23 -16.58 -10.00
N LYS A 126 10.15 -16.56 -11.34
CA LYS A 126 11.21 -15.98 -12.17
C LYS A 126 11.05 -14.46 -12.37
N ASN A 127 9.89 -13.93 -12.09
CA ASN A 127 9.55 -12.53 -12.31
C ASN A 127 9.64 -11.70 -11.03
N TYR A 128 9.43 -12.31 -9.86
CA TYR A 128 9.57 -11.68 -8.55
C TYR A 128 10.79 -12.23 -7.84
N LEU A 129 11.91 -11.53 -7.98
CA LEU A 129 13.22 -12.03 -7.54
C LEU A 129 13.44 -11.85 -6.04
N PHE A 130 13.03 -10.69 -5.51
CA PHE A 130 13.17 -10.29 -4.11
C PHE A 130 14.42 -10.90 -3.44
N PRO A 131 15.62 -10.43 -3.79
CA PRO A 131 16.87 -11.02 -3.35
C PRO A 131 16.97 -11.03 -1.82
N ALA A 132 17.79 -11.92 -1.28
CA ALA A 132 17.99 -12.08 0.16
C ALA A 132 18.52 -10.80 0.85
N GLN A 133 19.12 -9.88 0.09
CA GLN A 133 19.66 -8.63 0.59
C GLN A 133 19.02 -7.45 -0.15
N ASN A 134 19.05 -6.27 0.47
CA ASN A 134 18.60 -5.01 -0.12
C ASN A 134 17.16 -5.06 -0.67
N VAL A 135 16.24 -5.58 0.12
CA VAL A 135 14.81 -5.72 -0.26
C VAL A 135 14.05 -4.41 -0.29
N SER A 136 14.55 -3.35 0.37
CA SER A 136 13.95 -2.02 0.32
C SER A 136 15.01 -0.91 0.39
N SER A 137 14.78 0.17 -0.37
CA SER A 137 15.62 1.38 -0.32
C SER A 137 15.28 2.31 0.86
N HIS A 138 14.18 2.05 1.57
CA HIS A 138 13.66 2.93 2.62
C HIS A 138 13.81 2.36 4.03
N THR A 139 14.47 1.20 4.16
CA THR A 139 14.63 0.51 5.43
C THR A 139 16.02 -0.12 5.55
N THR A 140 16.47 -0.29 6.78
CA THR A 140 17.70 -1.02 7.11
C THR A 140 17.55 -2.54 7.02
N ILE A 141 16.36 -3.06 6.73
CA ILE A 141 16.13 -4.49 6.53
C ILE A 141 16.77 -4.91 5.22
N THR A 142 17.79 -5.74 5.31
CA THR A 142 18.62 -6.20 4.18
C THR A 142 18.38 -7.67 3.83
N VAL A 143 17.54 -8.36 4.56
CA VAL A 143 17.28 -9.80 4.41
C VAL A 143 15.83 -10.04 4.00
N ASN A 144 15.62 -10.83 2.94
CA ASN A 144 14.30 -11.35 2.64
C ASN A 144 14.00 -12.57 3.54
N PRO A 145 13.13 -12.42 4.56
CA PRO A 145 12.91 -13.49 5.53
C PRO A 145 12.29 -14.75 4.91
N ILE A 146 11.52 -14.63 3.81
CA ILE A 146 10.93 -15.78 3.14
C ILE A 146 12.01 -16.63 2.46
N THR A 147 12.96 -15.99 1.79
CA THR A 147 14.09 -16.68 1.16
C THR A 147 14.99 -17.30 2.22
N THR A 148 15.25 -16.59 3.31
CA THR A 148 16.12 -17.04 4.40
C THR A 148 15.54 -18.26 5.11
N TYR A 149 14.24 -18.25 5.43
CA TYR A 149 13.57 -19.30 6.21
C TYR A 149 12.67 -20.21 5.35
N LYS A 150 12.97 -20.30 4.06
CA LYS A 150 12.15 -21.06 3.11
C LYS A 150 11.91 -22.50 3.54
N LYS A 151 12.95 -23.18 4.05
CA LYS A 151 12.87 -24.59 4.45
C LYS A 151 11.97 -24.77 5.67
N GLU A 152 12.09 -23.89 6.63
CA GLU A 152 11.29 -23.86 7.86
C GLU A 152 9.82 -23.55 7.56
N ILE A 153 9.54 -22.63 6.63
CA ILE A 153 8.19 -22.34 6.15
C ILE A 153 7.57 -23.57 5.48
N GLU A 154 8.32 -24.27 4.62
CA GLU A 154 7.87 -25.52 3.99
C GLU A 154 7.55 -26.59 5.05
N GLN A 155 8.40 -26.75 6.06
CA GLN A 155 8.21 -27.70 7.15
C GLN A 155 6.98 -27.35 7.99
N PHE A 156 6.77 -26.08 8.30
CA PHE A 156 5.60 -25.60 9.02
C PHE A 156 4.32 -25.90 8.22
N ALA A 157 4.29 -25.59 6.92
CA ALA A 157 3.13 -25.86 6.07
C ALA A 157 2.75 -27.35 6.03
N VAL A 158 3.75 -28.25 6.02
CA VAL A 158 3.54 -29.71 6.07
C VAL A 158 3.03 -30.15 7.42
N LYS A 159 3.70 -29.73 8.51
CA LYS A 159 3.39 -30.11 9.90
C LYS A 159 1.96 -29.69 10.27
N THR A 160 1.54 -28.50 9.89
CA THR A 160 0.22 -27.93 10.19
C THR A 160 -0.86 -28.35 9.20
N ARG A 161 -0.51 -29.05 8.14
CA ARG A 161 -1.43 -29.39 7.04
C ARG A 161 -2.06 -28.15 6.39
N PHE A 162 -1.34 -27.03 6.36
CA PHE A 162 -1.83 -25.74 5.83
C PHE A 162 -2.55 -25.87 4.50
N ARG A 163 -2.00 -26.61 3.53
CA ARG A 163 -2.63 -26.74 2.20
C ARG A 163 -4.00 -27.38 2.22
N LYS A 164 -4.29 -28.25 3.20
CA LYS A 164 -5.64 -28.79 3.41
C LYS A 164 -6.57 -27.67 3.91
N PHE A 165 -6.13 -26.91 4.90
CA PHE A 165 -6.87 -25.75 5.43
C PHE A 165 -7.18 -24.73 4.32
N TYR A 166 -6.17 -24.33 3.53
CA TYR A 166 -6.34 -23.40 2.41
C TYR A 166 -7.38 -23.90 1.40
N LYS A 167 -7.31 -25.19 1.03
CA LYS A 167 -8.28 -25.81 0.12
C LYS A 167 -9.71 -25.81 0.68
N GLN A 168 -9.88 -26.04 1.97
CA GLN A 168 -11.19 -26.02 2.63
C GLN A 168 -11.84 -24.63 2.59
N HIS A 169 -11.05 -23.56 2.61
CA HIS A 169 -11.53 -22.18 2.58
C HIS A 169 -11.62 -21.58 1.16
N THR A 170 -11.39 -22.37 0.10
CA THR A 170 -11.38 -21.86 -1.28
C THR A 170 -12.69 -21.17 -1.69
N ALA A 171 -13.85 -21.65 -1.21
CA ALA A 171 -15.14 -21.02 -1.49
C ALA A 171 -15.24 -19.62 -0.87
N PHE A 172 -14.79 -19.48 0.38
CA PHE A 172 -14.73 -18.19 1.08
C PHE A 172 -13.76 -17.21 0.39
N TYR A 173 -12.58 -17.68 -0.03
CA TYR A 173 -11.64 -16.84 -0.78
C TYR A 173 -12.20 -16.36 -2.11
N ARG A 174 -12.95 -17.21 -2.83
CA ARG A 174 -13.62 -16.82 -4.08
C ARG A 174 -14.68 -15.74 -3.83
N GLN A 175 -15.40 -15.82 -2.71
CA GLN A 175 -16.37 -14.80 -2.35
C GLN A 175 -15.68 -13.44 -2.13
N ILE A 176 -14.57 -13.39 -1.39
CA ILE A 176 -13.79 -12.15 -1.18
C ILE A 176 -13.35 -11.55 -2.53
N VAL A 177 -12.84 -12.38 -3.44
CA VAL A 177 -12.45 -11.91 -4.79
C VAL A 177 -13.66 -11.40 -5.58
N ALA A 178 -14.81 -12.06 -5.47
CA ALA A 178 -16.05 -11.62 -6.11
C ALA A 178 -16.54 -10.28 -5.54
N ASP A 179 -16.44 -10.09 -4.23
CA ASP A 179 -16.84 -8.85 -3.57
C ASP A 179 -16.02 -7.66 -4.07
N TYR A 180 -14.71 -7.80 -4.25
CA TYR A 180 -13.87 -6.78 -4.87
C TYR A 180 -14.32 -6.40 -6.28
N ASN A 181 -14.66 -7.39 -7.10
CA ASN A 181 -15.12 -7.15 -8.47
C ASN A 181 -16.49 -6.45 -8.49
N ASN A 182 -17.37 -6.77 -7.52
CA ASN A 182 -18.73 -6.27 -7.47
C ASN A 182 -18.88 -4.90 -6.80
N PHE A 183 -18.07 -4.62 -5.76
CA PHE A 183 -18.28 -3.47 -4.87
C PHE A 183 -17.17 -2.42 -4.93
N ALA A 184 -16.03 -2.73 -5.54
CA ALA A 184 -14.93 -1.77 -5.64
C ALA A 184 -14.28 -1.74 -7.02
N ASN A 185 -15.04 -1.79 -8.09
CA ASN A 185 -14.65 -1.84 -9.49
C ASN A 185 -13.33 -1.12 -9.83
N LEU A 186 -12.20 -1.80 -9.59
CA LEU A 186 -10.86 -1.21 -9.76
C LEU A 186 -10.60 -0.79 -11.23
N GLN A 187 -11.15 -1.52 -12.21
CA GLN A 187 -10.98 -1.14 -13.61
C GLN A 187 -11.60 0.23 -13.89
N GLN A 188 -12.79 0.51 -13.37
CA GLN A 188 -13.43 1.81 -13.53
C GLN A 188 -12.62 2.93 -12.87
N GLN A 189 -12.05 2.68 -11.69
CA GLN A 189 -11.18 3.63 -10.99
C GLN A 189 -9.93 3.92 -11.82
N TRP A 190 -9.28 2.87 -12.33
CA TRP A 190 -8.08 2.95 -13.15
C TRP A 190 -8.34 3.74 -14.45
N ASP A 191 -9.38 3.38 -15.19
CA ASP A 191 -9.74 4.06 -16.44
C ASP A 191 -10.01 5.55 -16.20
N TRP A 192 -10.69 5.88 -15.11
CA TRP A 192 -10.97 7.27 -14.75
C TRP A 192 -9.67 8.04 -14.41
N LEU A 193 -8.78 7.43 -13.60
CA LEU A 193 -7.49 8.03 -13.25
C LEU A 193 -6.63 8.29 -14.50
N GLU A 194 -6.54 7.35 -15.41
CA GLU A 194 -5.76 7.52 -16.64
C GLU A 194 -6.39 8.50 -17.64
N LYS A 195 -7.70 8.69 -17.58
CA LYS A 195 -8.39 9.75 -18.32
C LYS A 195 -8.04 11.13 -17.74
N ASN A 196 -7.95 11.25 -16.42
CA ASN A 196 -7.83 12.52 -15.73
C ASN A 196 -6.39 12.90 -15.34
N PHE A 197 -5.40 12.01 -15.51
CA PHE A 197 -3.98 12.24 -15.24
C PHE A 197 -3.10 11.82 -16.42
N ASN A 198 -1.84 12.29 -16.42
CA ASN A 198 -0.84 11.89 -17.42
C ASN A 198 -0.12 10.59 -17.04
N THR A 199 -0.07 10.26 -15.78
CA THR A 199 0.54 9.02 -15.29
C THR A 199 -0.12 7.79 -15.90
N ARG A 200 0.69 6.75 -16.19
CA ARG A 200 0.25 5.46 -16.70
C ARG A 200 0.76 4.33 -15.85
N VAL A 201 -0.09 3.33 -15.67
CA VAL A 201 0.22 2.07 -14.96
C VAL A 201 -0.10 0.92 -15.91
N ASN A 202 0.68 -0.15 -15.86
CA ASN A 202 0.50 -1.27 -16.80
C ASN A 202 -0.29 -2.43 -16.20
N ASN A 203 -0.28 -2.56 -14.86
CA ASN A 203 -0.96 -3.66 -14.18
C ASN A 203 -1.25 -3.31 -12.72
N TYR A 204 -2.39 -3.79 -12.23
CA TYR A 204 -2.73 -3.80 -10.80
C TYR A 204 -2.88 -5.24 -10.30
N THR A 205 -2.30 -5.50 -9.12
CA THR A 205 -2.47 -6.78 -8.41
C THR A 205 -2.89 -6.50 -6.98
N ILE A 206 -4.07 -6.99 -6.58
CA ILE A 206 -4.54 -6.93 -5.20
C ILE A 206 -4.26 -8.28 -4.56
N MET A 207 -3.43 -8.25 -3.54
CA MET A 207 -3.09 -9.39 -2.68
C MET A 207 -3.91 -9.29 -1.40
N CYS A 208 -5.07 -9.93 -1.38
CA CYS A 208 -5.97 -9.89 -0.24
C CYS A 208 -5.67 -11.02 0.76
N SER A 209 -6.02 -10.82 2.02
CA SER A 209 -6.14 -11.87 3.05
C SER A 209 -7.22 -11.51 4.06
N PRO A 210 -8.04 -12.49 4.52
CA PRO A 210 -9.00 -12.26 5.59
C PRO A 210 -8.38 -11.88 6.93
N LEU A 211 -7.06 -12.04 7.08
CA LEU A 211 -6.31 -11.70 8.28
C LEU A 211 -5.69 -10.30 8.26
N ILE A 212 -5.80 -9.57 7.15
CA ILE A 212 -5.35 -8.17 7.10
C ILE A 212 -6.40 -7.29 7.80
N ASN A 213 -5.95 -6.35 8.63
CA ASN A 213 -6.78 -5.28 9.20
C ASN A 213 -6.21 -3.91 8.82
N GLY A 214 -5.84 -3.07 9.76
CA GLY A 214 -5.34 -1.70 9.51
C GLY A 214 -3.99 -1.64 8.81
N LEU A 215 -3.12 -2.64 8.96
CA LEU A 215 -1.82 -2.69 8.28
C LEU A 215 -1.95 -3.12 6.81
N ASN A 216 -2.64 -2.31 6.02
CA ASN A 216 -2.68 -2.41 4.57
C ASN A 216 -1.62 -1.49 3.94
N TYR A 217 -1.19 -1.79 2.71
CA TYR A 217 -0.18 -0.99 2.03
C TYR A 217 -0.18 -1.22 0.53
N THR A 218 0.39 -0.25 -0.20
CA THR A 218 0.66 -0.35 -1.63
C THR A 218 2.16 -0.27 -1.92
N THR A 219 2.59 -0.91 -2.98
CA THR A 219 3.95 -0.84 -3.49
C THR A 219 3.95 -0.91 -5.02
N SER A 220 5.00 -0.39 -5.66
CA SER A 220 5.12 -0.44 -7.11
C SER A 220 6.43 -1.07 -7.53
N TYR A 221 6.37 -1.84 -8.60
CA TYR A 221 7.52 -2.45 -9.26
C TYR A 221 7.59 -1.95 -10.70
N THR A 222 8.79 -1.61 -11.16
CA THR A 222 9.01 -1.17 -12.54
C THR A 222 10.18 -1.93 -13.12
N ASP A 223 10.00 -2.49 -14.30
CA ASP A 223 11.02 -3.14 -15.09
C ASP A 223 10.65 -3.08 -16.58
N ASN A 224 11.62 -2.72 -17.46
CA ASN A 224 11.40 -2.58 -18.90
C ASN A 224 10.15 -1.72 -19.25
N ASP A 225 10.03 -0.55 -18.64
CA ASP A 225 8.91 0.40 -18.80
C ASP A 225 7.53 -0.18 -18.44
N PHE A 226 7.50 -1.33 -17.77
CA PHE A 226 6.29 -1.94 -17.25
C PHE A 226 6.16 -1.65 -15.77
N LYS A 227 5.17 -0.82 -15.40
CA LYS A 227 4.85 -0.48 -14.01
C LYS A 227 3.69 -1.32 -13.52
N GLN A 228 3.95 -2.13 -12.50
CA GLN A 228 2.93 -2.86 -11.74
C GLN A 228 2.74 -2.21 -10.37
N ILE A 229 1.49 -2.04 -9.96
CA ILE A 229 1.12 -1.67 -8.59
C ILE A 229 0.58 -2.91 -7.89
N MET A 230 1.13 -3.20 -6.74
CA MET A 230 0.67 -4.26 -5.84
C MET A 230 0.09 -3.63 -4.58
N MET A 231 -1.12 -4.02 -4.24
CA MET A 231 -1.84 -3.58 -3.05
C MET A 231 -2.06 -4.78 -2.14
N VAL A 232 -1.79 -4.62 -0.87
CA VAL A 232 -2.05 -5.62 0.17
C VAL A 232 -3.20 -5.08 1.01
N LEU A 233 -4.39 -5.66 0.84
CA LEU A 233 -5.65 -5.10 1.35
C LEU A 233 -6.46 -6.13 2.15
N PRO A 234 -7.26 -5.69 3.14
CA PRO A 234 -8.25 -6.52 3.82
C PRO A 234 -9.41 -6.87 2.88
N PRO A 235 -10.29 -7.82 3.24
CA PRO A 235 -11.58 -7.99 2.58
C PRO A 235 -12.41 -6.70 2.62
N LEU A 236 -13.27 -6.51 1.62
CA LEU A 236 -14.22 -5.41 1.64
C LEU A 236 -15.26 -5.61 2.75
N GLU A 237 -15.64 -4.51 3.38
CA GLU A 237 -16.63 -4.51 4.44
C GLU A 237 -18.01 -4.11 3.90
N LYS A 238 -19.06 -4.75 4.42
CA LYS A 238 -20.44 -4.32 4.21
C LYS A 238 -21.01 -3.77 5.51
N ASN A 239 -21.20 -2.45 5.55
CA ASN A 239 -21.86 -1.79 6.67
C ASN A 239 -23.39 -1.90 6.47
N PRO A 240 -24.12 -2.60 7.36
CA PRO A 240 -25.56 -2.79 7.22
C PRO A 240 -26.37 -1.50 7.42
N ALA A 241 -25.78 -0.46 7.99
CA ALA A 241 -26.42 0.86 8.14
C ALA A 241 -26.38 1.70 6.84
N LEU A 242 -25.62 1.26 5.83
CA LEU A 242 -25.46 1.95 4.57
C LEU A 242 -26.26 1.25 3.46
N THR A 243 -26.76 2.02 2.49
CA THR A 243 -27.31 1.46 1.25
C THR A 243 -26.20 0.76 0.44
N ASP A 244 -26.58 -0.08 -0.54
CA ASP A 244 -25.61 -0.75 -1.39
C ASP A 244 -24.71 0.25 -2.16
N LYS A 245 -25.26 1.39 -2.60
CA LYS A 245 -24.48 2.46 -3.24
C LYS A 245 -23.53 3.15 -2.30
N GLN A 246 -23.93 3.44 -1.07
CA GLN A 246 -23.05 4.00 -0.05
C GLN A 246 -21.94 3.01 0.34
N ASN A 247 -22.24 1.71 0.44
CA ASN A 247 -21.24 0.66 0.63
C ASN A 247 -20.25 0.59 -0.54
N GLN A 248 -20.71 0.78 -1.78
CA GLN A 248 -19.81 0.90 -2.95
C GLN A 248 -18.90 2.11 -2.80
N VAL A 249 -19.42 3.29 -2.45
CA VAL A 249 -18.61 4.50 -2.23
C VAL A 249 -17.56 4.26 -1.14
N PHE A 250 -17.98 3.71 0.02
CA PHE A 250 -17.10 3.43 1.14
C PHE A 250 -15.93 2.50 0.75
N ASN A 251 -16.23 1.35 0.15
CA ASN A 251 -15.22 0.38 -0.26
C ASN A 251 -14.34 0.91 -1.41
N THR A 252 -14.94 1.67 -2.34
CA THR A 252 -14.19 2.31 -3.42
C THR A 252 -13.19 3.32 -2.88
N ARG A 253 -13.55 4.11 -1.84
CA ARG A 253 -12.63 5.07 -1.23
C ARG A 253 -11.37 4.38 -0.71
N ILE A 254 -11.52 3.31 0.07
CA ILE A 254 -10.37 2.58 0.65
C ILE A 254 -9.38 2.19 -0.45
N MET A 255 -9.88 1.69 -1.58
CA MET A 255 -9.02 1.29 -2.69
C MET A 255 -8.50 2.47 -3.50
N PHE A 256 -9.38 3.44 -3.80
CA PHE A 256 -9.05 4.58 -4.65
C PHE A 256 -7.93 5.42 -4.05
N THR A 257 -8.00 5.71 -2.75
CA THR A 257 -6.97 6.50 -2.07
C THR A 257 -5.60 5.81 -2.03
N GLU A 258 -5.55 4.49 -2.18
CA GLU A 258 -4.27 3.77 -2.30
C GLU A 258 -3.70 3.81 -3.73
N ILE A 259 -4.57 3.77 -4.75
CA ILE A 259 -4.08 3.77 -6.13
C ILE A 259 -3.80 5.17 -6.66
N ASP A 260 -4.56 6.18 -6.25
CA ASP A 260 -4.43 7.53 -6.77
C ASP A 260 -3.15 8.24 -6.30
N HIS A 261 -2.54 7.85 -5.18
CA HIS A 261 -1.19 8.29 -4.80
C HIS A 261 -0.16 8.11 -5.93
N ASN A 262 -0.36 7.12 -6.80
CA ASN A 262 0.50 6.93 -7.97
C ASN A 262 0.27 7.97 -9.07
N TYR A 263 -0.87 8.65 -9.05
CA TYR A 263 -1.27 9.67 -10.03
C TYR A 263 -1.05 11.08 -9.49
N VAL A 264 -1.48 11.38 -8.27
CA VAL A 264 -1.31 12.70 -7.65
C VAL A 264 0.15 12.95 -7.28
N GLY A 265 0.91 11.93 -6.90
CA GLY A 265 2.31 12.07 -6.48
C GLY A 265 3.25 12.60 -7.57
N ALA A 266 2.99 12.30 -8.85
CA ALA A 266 3.83 12.76 -9.95
C ALA A 266 3.75 14.29 -10.14
N PRO A 267 2.56 14.91 -10.30
CA PRO A 267 2.45 16.37 -10.37
C PRO A 267 2.81 17.05 -9.02
N THR A 268 2.49 16.46 -7.87
CA THR A 268 2.96 16.98 -6.56
C THR A 268 4.48 17.11 -6.52
N LYS A 269 5.21 16.11 -7.05
CA LYS A 269 6.67 16.18 -7.16
C LYS A 269 7.13 17.28 -8.11
N THR A 270 6.45 17.45 -9.24
CA THR A 270 6.76 18.49 -10.24
C THR A 270 6.62 19.89 -9.65
N TYR A 271 5.56 20.13 -8.88
CA TYR A 271 5.25 21.44 -8.30
C TYR A 271 5.68 21.57 -6.82
N LYS A 272 6.56 20.68 -6.34
CA LYS A 272 6.91 20.59 -4.90
C LYS A 272 7.34 21.91 -4.28
N GLU A 273 8.17 22.68 -4.98
CA GLU A 273 8.67 23.97 -4.45
C GLU A 273 7.53 24.99 -4.32
N GLN A 274 6.68 25.10 -5.34
CA GLN A 274 5.53 26.01 -5.31
C GLN A 274 4.53 25.61 -4.21
N ILE A 275 4.28 24.31 -4.03
CA ILE A 275 3.43 23.78 -2.97
C ILE A 275 4.02 24.09 -1.61
N ASN A 276 5.33 23.89 -1.41
CA ASN A 276 5.98 24.18 -0.14
C ASN A 276 5.91 25.68 0.22
N ILE A 277 5.97 26.57 -0.76
CA ILE A 277 5.77 28.00 -0.56
C ILE A 277 4.30 28.31 -0.24
N ALA A 278 3.35 27.73 -0.98
CA ALA A 278 1.93 27.99 -0.81
C ALA A 278 1.38 27.53 0.55
N LEU A 279 1.89 26.40 1.05
CA LEU A 279 1.50 25.80 2.33
C LEU A 279 2.59 25.96 3.41
N GLN A 280 3.48 26.99 3.29
CA GLN A 280 4.61 27.18 4.21
C GLN A 280 4.17 27.26 5.70
N ASP A 281 3.02 27.86 5.97
CA ASP A 281 2.38 27.84 7.28
C ASP A 281 1.50 26.56 7.39
N ARG A 282 2.18 25.42 7.67
CA ARG A 282 1.54 24.12 7.76
C ARG A 282 0.40 24.09 8.79
N HIS A 283 0.50 24.87 9.86
CA HIS A 283 -0.51 24.91 10.93
C HIS A 283 -1.87 25.48 10.48
N LYS A 284 -1.92 26.21 9.37
CA LYS A 284 -3.19 26.62 8.76
C LYS A 284 -3.91 25.48 8.03
N TRP A 285 -3.20 24.39 7.73
CA TRP A 285 -3.68 23.28 6.91
C TRP A 285 -3.93 22.02 7.71
N VAL A 286 -3.09 21.79 8.74
CA VAL A 286 -3.14 20.59 9.58
C VAL A 286 -3.03 20.96 11.03
N ASP A 287 -3.98 20.50 11.84
CA ASP A 287 -3.95 20.57 13.30
C ASP A 287 -2.92 19.56 13.84
N THR A 288 -1.72 20.04 14.14
CA THR A 288 -0.59 19.23 14.59
C THR A 288 -0.77 18.63 15.99
N THR A 289 -1.86 18.94 16.67
CA THR A 289 -2.21 18.30 17.95
C THR A 289 -2.93 16.96 17.76
N LYS A 290 -3.38 16.67 16.54
CA LYS A 290 -4.04 15.40 16.21
C LYS A 290 -3.02 14.31 15.93
N GLU A 291 -3.25 13.13 16.49
CA GLU A 291 -2.47 11.92 16.23
C GLU A 291 -2.49 11.56 14.73
N GLY A 292 -1.37 11.09 14.22
CA GLY A 292 -1.19 10.73 12.81
C GLY A 292 -0.75 11.91 11.91
N THR A 293 -0.80 13.16 12.38
CA THR A 293 -0.35 14.32 11.58
C THR A 293 1.18 14.38 11.40
N GLU A 294 1.92 13.62 12.18
CA GLU A 294 3.36 13.40 12.03
C GLU A 294 3.72 12.66 10.75
N TYR A 295 2.81 11.90 10.17
CA TYR A 295 3.00 11.22 8.86
C TYR A 295 2.98 12.20 7.68
N TYR A 296 2.52 13.45 7.90
CA TYR A 296 2.48 14.53 6.92
C TYR A 296 3.44 15.68 7.33
N PRO A 297 4.77 15.41 7.44
CA PRO A 297 5.72 16.32 8.10
C PRO A 297 6.00 17.63 7.34
N ASN A 298 5.65 17.69 6.06
CA ASN A 298 5.94 18.83 5.21
C ASN A 298 4.74 19.22 4.32
N PRO A 299 4.73 20.47 3.79
CA PRO A 299 3.63 20.99 2.98
C PRO A 299 3.24 20.09 1.79
N SER A 300 4.21 19.55 1.07
CA SER A 300 3.91 18.72 -0.09
C SER A 300 3.21 17.40 0.28
N ARG A 301 3.48 16.80 1.45
CA ARG A 301 2.74 15.65 1.95
C ARG A 301 1.31 16.00 2.36
N VAL A 302 1.13 17.16 2.99
CA VAL A 302 -0.20 17.68 3.33
C VAL A 302 -1.02 17.92 2.06
N PHE A 303 -0.45 18.57 1.06
CA PHE A 303 -1.11 18.83 -0.22
C PHE A 303 -1.45 17.52 -0.96
N ASP A 304 -0.55 16.56 -0.96
CA ASP A 304 -0.74 15.24 -1.60
C ASP A 304 -1.95 14.50 -1.01
N GLU A 305 -2.10 14.53 0.32
CA GLU A 305 -3.25 13.93 1.00
C GLU A 305 -4.57 14.65 0.70
N TYR A 306 -4.59 15.98 0.68
CA TYR A 306 -5.76 16.74 0.22
C TYR A 306 -6.14 16.34 -1.20
N MET A 307 -5.15 16.28 -2.11
CA MET A 307 -5.37 15.86 -3.50
C MET A 307 -5.95 14.46 -3.61
N THR A 308 -5.42 13.50 -2.86
CA THR A 308 -5.88 12.11 -2.82
C THR A 308 -7.37 12.02 -2.54
N PHE A 309 -7.83 12.60 -1.45
CA PHE A 309 -9.25 12.54 -1.07
C PHE A 309 -10.16 13.38 -1.98
N THR A 310 -9.68 14.53 -2.44
CA THR A 310 -10.47 15.36 -3.36
C THR A 310 -10.58 14.72 -4.75
N THR A 311 -9.53 14.05 -5.22
CA THR A 311 -9.56 13.28 -6.48
C THR A 311 -10.57 12.15 -6.40
N PHE A 312 -10.66 11.46 -5.27
CA PHE A 312 -11.73 10.48 -5.03
C PHE A 312 -13.13 11.10 -5.11
N TYR A 313 -13.33 12.29 -4.55
CA TYR A 313 -14.61 12.98 -4.66
C TYR A 313 -14.97 13.33 -6.12
N LEU A 314 -13.99 13.80 -6.92
CA LEU A 314 -14.19 14.03 -8.35
C LEU A 314 -14.55 12.74 -9.11
N PHE A 315 -13.90 11.63 -8.75
CA PHE A 315 -14.27 10.31 -9.28
C PHE A 315 -15.72 9.96 -8.96
N CYS A 316 -16.17 10.19 -7.72
CA CYS A 316 -17.55 9.91 -7.32
C CYS A 316 -18.57 10.76 -8.05
N GLN A 317 -18.26 12.03 -8.40
CA GLN A 317 -19.13 12.87 -9.23
C GLN A 317 -19.42 12.23 -10.59
N ASP A 318 -18.41 11.60 -11.19
CA ASP A 318 -18.55 10.93 -12.50
C ASP A 318 -19.12 9.51 -12.36
N ALA A 319 -18.60 8.72 -11.42
CA ALA A 319 -18.93 7.29 -11.27
C ALA A 319 -20.35 7.04 -10.73
N PHE A 320 -20.87 7.97 -9.93
CA PHE A 320 -22.21 7.91 -9.35
C PHE A 320 -23.12 9.03 -9.88
N ALA A 321 -22.85 9.53 -11.08
CA ALA A 321 -23.65 10.57 -11.72
C ALA A 321 -25.15 10.21 -11.70
N GLY A 322 -25.97 11.13 -11.20
CA GLY A 322 -27.42 10.93 -11.05
C GLY A 322 -27.86 10.33 -9.69
N ASP A 323 -26.94 9.85 -8.86
CA ASP A 323 -27.20 9.39 -7.48
C ASP A 323 -26.70 10.44 -6.47
N ASN A 324 -27.52 11.46 -6.23
CA ASN A 324 -27.17 12.55 -5.33
C ASN A 324 -26.91 12.07 -3.89
N ALA A 325 -27.54 10.97 -3.45
CA ALA A 325 -27.34 10.42 -2.10
C ALA A 325 -25.96 9.77 -1.98
N ALA A 326 -25.50 9.03 -2.99
CA ALA A 326 -24.16 8.45 -3.02
C ALA A 326 -23.07 9.53 -3.10
N ILE A 327 -23.27 10.55 -3.95
CA ILE A 327 -22.34 11.69 -4.08
C ILE A 327 -22.25 12.48 -2.77
N LYS A 328 -23.39 12.76 -2.14
CA LYS A 328 -23.41 13.43 -0.83
C LYS A 328 -22.70 12.60 0.24
N TYR A 329 -22.93 11.29 0.25
CA TYR A 329 -22.25 10.38 1.17
C TYR A 329 -20.71 10.44 0.96
N ALA A 330 -20.24 10.41 -0.30
CA ALA A 330 -18.83 10.53 -0.61
C ALA A 330 -18.23 11.85 -0.05
N TYR A 331 -18.91 12.97 -0.25
CA TYR A 331 -18.48 14.27 0.23
C TYR A 331 -18.41 14.31 1.76
N ASP A 332 -19.48 13.87 2.44
CA ASP A 332 -19.56 13.86 3.90
C ASP A 332 -18.47 12.93 4.50
N ASP A 333 -18.27 11.75 3.92
CA ASP A 333 -17.30 10.75 4.38
C ASP A 333 -15.86 11.27 4.30
N ILE A 334 -15.44 11.81 3.15
CA ILE A 334 -14.06 12.34 3.02
C ILE A 334 -13.82 13.55 3.93
N ASN A 335 -14.82 14.43 4.08
CA ASN A 335 -14.72 15.57 4.99
C ASN A 335 -14.60 15.10 6.44
N ALA A 336 -15.38 14.10 6.85
CA ALA A 336 -15.31 13.54 8.20
C ALA A 336 -13.95 12.86 8.46
N VAL A 337 -13.49 12.02 7.55
CA VAL A 337 -12.21 11.29 7.68
C VAL A 337 -11.04 12.26 7.79
N LEU A 338 -10.92 13.22 6.87
CA LEU A 338 -9.81 14.17 6.88
C LEU A 338 -9.88 15.12 8.08
N LYS A 339 -11.08 15.54 8.50
CA LYS A 339 -11.24 16.38 9.69
C LYS A 339 -10.79 15.65 10.97
N ILE A 340 -11.11 14.35 11.11
CA ILE A 340 -10.63 13.54 12.24
C ILE A 340 -9.12 13.45 12.23
N ARG A 341 -8.50 13.33 11.05
CA ARG A 341 -7.04 13.32 10.86
C ARG A 341 -6.38 14.71 11.01
N GLY A 342 -7.13 15.75 11.35
CA GLY A 342 -6.61 17.10 11.59
C GLY A 342 -6.50 17.99 10.34
N PHE A 343 -7.03 17.61 9.19
CA PHE A 343 -7.02 18.42 7.97
C PHE A 343 -8.12 19.49 8.04
N MET A 344 -7.72 20.77 8.21
CA MET A 344 -8.65 21.83 8.58
C MET A 344 -9.39 22.47 7.40
N LYS A 345 -8.84 22.41 6.19
CA LYS A 345 -9.41 23.09 5.00
C LYS A 345 -9.98 22.11 3.96
N VAL A 346 -10.31 20.90 4.37
CA VAL A 346 -10.74 19.84 3.43
C VAL A 346 -11.94 20.25 2.58
N GLN A 347 -12.96 20.86 3.19
CA GLN A 347 -14.15 21.28 2.47
C GLN A 347 -13.82 22.36 1.43
N ALA A 348 -13.09 23.42 1.83
CA ALA A 348 -12.71 24.48 0.91
C ALA A 348 -11.82 23.99 -0.23
N PHE A 349 -10.93 23.03 0.05
CA PHE A 349 -10.07 22.43 -0.96
C PHE A 349 -10.86 21.59 -1.96
N ASN A 350 -11.82 20.76 -1.49
CA ASN A 350 -12.74 20.00 -2.31
C ASN A 350 -13.55 20.90 -3.24
N ASP A 351 -14.14 21.96 -2.68
CA ASP A 351 -15.00 22.88 -3.44
C ASP A 351 -14.18 23.64 -4.51
N GLU A 352 -12.94 24.05 -4.20
CA GLU A 352 -12.10 24.74 -5.18
C GLU A 352 -11.64 23.79 -6.32
N LEU A 353 -11.17 22.59 -6.03
CA LEU A 353 -10.75 21.66 -7.09
C LEU A 353 -11.94 21.25 -7.97
N LEU A 354 -13.12 21.02 -7.39
CA LEU A 354 -14.34 20.75 -8.13
C LEU A 354 -14.67 21.92 -9.07
N LYS A 355 -14.67 23.15 -8.57
CA LYS A 355 -14.89 24.37 -9.35
C LYS A 355 -13.87 24.52 -10.49
N LEU A 356 -12.57 24.30 -10.20
CA LEU A 356 -11.53 24.34 -11.21
C LEU A 356 -11.76 23.32 -12.32
N LYS A 357 -12.16 22.08 -11.96
CA LYS A 357 -12.45 21.02 -12.93
C LYS A 357 -13.68 21.35 -13.77
N GLN A 358 -14.76 21.87 -13.17
CA GLN A 358 -15.97 22.28 -13.88
C GLN A 358 -15.70 23.42 -14.86
N ASN A 359 -14.88 24.41 -14.48
CA ASN A 359 -14.50 25.53 -15.35
C ASN A 359 -13.49 25.13 -16.45
N ASN A 360 -12.86 23.96 -16.34
CA ASN A 360 -11.87 23.45 -17.29
C ASN A 360 -12.14 21.98 -17.65
N PRO A 361 -13.29 21.63 -18.23
CA PRO A 361 -13.72 20.23 -18.40
C PRO A 361 -12.77 19.41 -19.29
N GLY A 362 -12.05 20.05 -20.22
CA GLY A 362 -11.08 19.39 -21.10
C GLY A 362 -9.69 19.18 -20.48
N LYS A 363 -9.36 19.83 -19.35
CA LYS A 363 -8.04 19.70 -18.73
C LYS A 363 -7.96 18.48 -17.84
N LYS A 364 -6.77 17.89 -17.84
CA LYS A 364 -6.40 16.90 -16.83
C LYS A 364 -6.14 17.55 -15.47
N ILE A 365 -6.22 16.77 -14.40
CA ILE A 365 -5.99 17.26 -13.04
C ILE A 365 -4.57 17.79 -12.88
N ASP A 366 -3.55 17.13 -13.49
CA ASP A 366 -2.16 17.65 -13.54
C ASP A 366 -2.09 19.11 -14.00
N GLU A 367 -2.92 19.50 -14.95
CA GLU A 367 -2.92 20.84 -15.55
C GLU A 367 -3.62 21.89 -14.67
N LEU A 368 -4.34 21.45 -13.63
CA LEU A 368 -5.02 22.31 -12.66
C LEU A 368 -4.15 22.66 -11.44
N TYR A 369 -3.04 21.95 -11.23
CA TYR A 369 -2.14 22.18 -10.10
C TYR A 369 -1.70 23.64 -9.95
N PRO A 370 -1.25 24.35 -11.00
CA PRO A 370 -0.85 25.75 -10.86
C PRO A 370 -1.96 26.65 -10.30
N GLN A 371 -3.21 26.46 -10.78
CA GLN A 371 -4.34 27.27 -10.32
C GLN A 371 -4.74 26.94 -8.88
N LEU A 372 -4.71 25.65 -8.51
CA LEU A 372 -5.01 25.22 -7.16
C LEU A 372 -3.93 25.67 -6.16
N ILE A 373 -2.66 25.63 -6.55
CA ILE A 373 -1.55 26.12 -5.73
C ILE A 373 -1.66 27.63 -5.51
N GLU A 374 -2.08 28.40 -6.54
CA GLU A 374 -2.29 29.84 -6.39
C GLU A 374 -3.46 30.14 -5.46
N TRP A 375 -4.54 29.36 -5.52
CA TRP A 375 -5.61 29.45 -4.55
C TRP A 375 -5.10 29.13 -3.11
N CYS A 376 -4.26 28.11 -2.93
CA CYS A 376 -3.69 27.78 -1.63
C CYS A 376 -2.91 28.94 -1.00
N LYS A 377 -2.18 29.76 -1.79
CA LYS A 377 -1.44 30.93 -1.28
C LYS A 377 -2.35 32.01 -0.65
N GLN A 378 -3.62 32.03 -1.05
CA GLN A 378 -4.59 33.03 -0.61
C GLN A 378 -5.32 32.59 0.68
N GLN A 379 -5.05 31.37 1.20
CA GLN A 379 -5.68 30.81 2.37
C GLN A 379 -4.86 31.11 3.65
#